data_ec46482d6374f1996ac1e7107a448778
#
_entry.id   ec46482d6374f1996ac1e7107a448778
#
_cell.length_a   1.000
_cell.length_b   1.000
_cell.length_c   1.000
_cell.angle_alpha   90.00
_cell.angle_beta   90.00
_cell.angle_gamma   90.00
#
_symmetry.space_group_name_H-M   'P 1'
#
loop_
_entity.id
_entity.type
_entity.pdbx_description
1 polymer ?
#
loop_
_entity_poly.entity_id
_entity_poly.type
_entity_poly.pdbx_seq_one_letter_code
_entity_poly.pdbx_strand_id
1 'polypeptide(L)'
;MTNRGVVYCATSQTVYLEAALISSIALRQLNPEIPITIFCDPALEESVQKLISFSALQDSLKIYGINLIKLSMEGDAFLSRSVKTHLNELSPYQETLYIDSDMLPLKSISSVWNYLDQGDMAMVRDRLPTLAQCDHVAQVEIDYTLKLLPGDTPHFNSGLMVWRDNDATQSLFKRWQEEWLVFQKHDQLALVRAIATEKFVVSQMPVNYNTSPRDATPVLLPKNEVYLLHCWGGQVASGDYLTVALQFHPKVVAIVKALLGKISPGISIVKEEYQINSKF
;
A
#
# COMPACT_ATOMS: atom_id res chain seq x y z
N MET A 1 -14.34 -21.37 -3.12
CA MET A 1 -13.78 -20.26 -2.29
C MET A 1 -13.31 -19.21 -3.26
N THR A 2 -13.64 -17.94 -3.03
CA THR A 2 -13.19 -16.83 -3.86
C THR A 2 -11.68 -16.74 -3.79
N ASN A 3 -10.99 -16.58 -4.93
CA ASN A 3 -9.55 -16.39 -4.97
C ASN A 3 -9.22 -14.95 -4.50
N ARG A 4 -8.88 -14.79 -3.22
CA ARG A 4 -8.59 -13.51 -2.54
C ARG A 4 -7.11 -13.39 -2.24
N GLY A 5 -6.55 -12.19 -2.36
CA GLY A 5 -5.17 -11.96 -1.97
C GLY A 5 -4.79 -10.49 -1.84
N VAL A 6 -3.60 -10.28 -1.30
CA VAL A 6 -3.04 -8.94 -1.07
C VAL A 6 -1.90 -8.68 -2.03
N VAL A 7 -1.88 -7.47 -2.58
CA VAL A 7 -0.85 -7.00 -3.52
C VAL A 7 -0.14 -5.78 -2.94
N TYR A 8 1.17 -5.79 -3.02
CA TYR A 8 2.06 -4.66 -2.78
C TYR A 8 2.86 -4.34 -4.04
N CYS A 9 3.27 -3.08 -4.19
CA CYS A 9 4.22 -2.66 -5.22
C CYS A 9 5.38 -1.93 -4.56
N ALA A 10 6.61 -2.42 -4.79
CA ALA A 10 7.84 -1.76 -4.38
C ALA A 10 8.59 -1.28 -5.63
N THR A 11 8.84 0.03 -5.71
CA THR A 11 9.46 0.67 -6.88
C THR A 11 10.54 1.67 -6.48
N SER A 12 11.45 1.94 -7.39
CA SER A 12 12.45 3.01 -7.36
C SER A 12 13.59 2.85 -6.36
N GLN A 13 13.34 2.60 -5.08
CA GLN A 13 14.37 2.56 -4.04
C GLN A 13 14.23 1.36 -3.11
N THR A 14 15.37 0.79 -2.68
CA THR A 14 15.40 -0.40 -1.80
C THR A 14 14.69 -0.20 -0.47
N VAL A 15 14.57 1.03 0.02
CA VAL A 15 13.83 1.34 1.25
C VAL A 15 12.33 1.06 1.13
N TYR A 16 11.75 1.20 -0.09
CA TYR A 16 10.35 0.85 -0.32
C TYR A 16 10.14 -0.66 -0.40
N LEU A 17 11.12 -1.43 -0.90
CA LEU A 17 11.09 -2.88 -0.80
C LEU A 17 11.21 -3.32 0.67
N GLU A 18 12.12 -2.74 1.44
CA GLU A 18 12.23 -3.00 2.88
C GLU A 18 10.91 -2.74 3.60
N ALA A 19 10.26 -1.61 3.30
CA ALA A 19 8.95 -1.26 3.87
C ALA A 19 7.86 -2.26 3.46
N ALA A 20 7.77 -2.63 2.18
CA ALA A 20 6.84 -3.64 1.70
C ALA A 20 7.04 -5.00 2.35
N LEU A 21 8.31 -5.42 2.57
CA LEU A 21 8.64 -6.66 3.27
C LEU A 21 8.23 -6.60 4.74
N ILE A 22 8.48 -5.49 5.43
CA ILE A 22 8.05 -5.30 6.82
C ILE A 22 6.52 -5.37 6.89
N SER A 23 5.82 -4.60 6.05
CA SER A 23 4.36 -4.59 6.01
C SER A 23 3.78 -5.97 5.71
N SER A 24 4.27 -6.65 4.68
CA SER A 24 3.75 -7.96 4.25
C SER A 24 4.00 -9.08 5.27
N ILE A 25 5.17 -9.10 5.93
CA ILE A 25 5.45 -10.09 6.98
C ILE A 25 4.64 -9.78 8.25
N ALA A 26 4.47 -8.50 8.62
CA ALA A 26 3.57 -8.12 9.71
C ALA A 26 2.12 -8.52 9.40
N LEU A 27 1.67 -8.29 8.16
CA LEU A 27 0.34 -8.71 7.72
C LEU A 27 0.17 -10.22 7.78
N ARG A 28 1.19 -10.99 7.37
CA ARG A 28 1.20 -12.46 7.44
C ARG A 28 1.00 -12.97 8.87
N GLN A 29 1.64 -12.33 9.87
CA GLN A 29 1.48 -12.70 11.27
C GLN A 29 0.06 -12.45 11.78
N LEU A 30 -0.61 -11.41 11.28
CA LEU A 30 -1.96 -11.02 11.67
C LEU A 30 -3.05 -11.76 10.86
N ASN A 31 -2.71 -12.27 9.67
CA ASN A 31 -3.62 -12.91 8.71
C ASN A 31 -2.89 -14.11 8.05
N PRO A 32 -2.76 -15.26 8.74
CA PRO A 32 -1.89 -16.36 8.28
C PRO A 32 -2.26 -16.98 6.94
N GLU A 33 -3.53 -16.93 6.56
CA GLU A 33 -4.05 -17.67 5.39
C GLU A 33 -4.14 -16.83 4.11
N ILE A 34 -3.99 -15.49 4.19
CA ILE A 34 -4.18 -14.61 3.02
C ILE A 34 -2.96 -14.72 2.09
N PRO A 35 -3.11 -15.08 0.81
CA PRO A 35 -2.02 -15.01 -0.16
C PRO A 35 -1.50 -13.57 -0.33
N ILE A 36 -0.18 -13.41 -0.42
CA ILE A 36 0.46 -12.10 -0.57
C ILE A 36 1.39 -12.12 -1.77
N THR A 37 1.28 -11.13 -2.64
CA THR A 37 2.16 -10.89 -3.77
C THR A 37 2.79 -9.51 -3.66
N ILE A 38 4.12 -9.43 -3.82
CA ILE A 38 4.86 -8.17 -3.91
C ILE A 38 5.40 -8.06 -5.32
N PHE A 39 5.02 -7.01 -6.04
CA PHE A 39 5.63 -6.65 -7.30
C PHE A 39 6.83 -5.73 -7.05
N CYS A 40 7.95 -6.03 -7.71
CA CYS A 40 9.20 -5.31 -7.58
C CYS A 40 9.69 -4.85 -8.96
N ASP A 41 10.04 -3.59 -9.10
CA ASP A 41 10.55 -3.08 -10.36
C ASP A 41 11.97 -3.60 -10.68
N PRO A 42 12.40 -3.61 -11.96
CA PRO A 42 13.72 -4.09 -12.36
C PRO A 42 14.89 -3.33 -11.72
N ALA A 43 14.75 -2.03 -11.49
CA ALA A 43 15.80 -1.21 -10.87
C ALA A 43 16.05 -1.62 -9.41
N LEU A 44 15.00 -2.05 -8.70
CA LEU A 44 15.13 -2.61 -7.35
C LEU A 44 15.82 -3.97 -7.36
N GLU A 45 15.54 -4.81 -8.37
CA GLU A 45 16.24 -6.09 -8.52
C GLU A 45 17.76 -5.89 -8.59
N GLU A 46 18.24 -5.00 -9.45
CA GLU A 46 19.68 -4.68 -9.58
C GLU A 46 20.27 -4.17 -8.26
N SER A 47 19.52 -3.35 -7.54
CA SER A 47 19.95 -2.80 -6.26
C SER A 47 19.99 -3.87 -5.17
N VAL A 48 19.04 -4.77 -5.15
CA VAL A 48 18.97 -5.90 -4.21
C VAL A 48 20.06 -6.93 -4.50
N GLN A 49 20.38 -7.21 -5.77
CA GLN A 49 21.43 -8.13 -6.16
C GLN A 49 22.82 -7.76 -5.60
N LYS A 50 23.06 -6.50 -5.26
CA LYS A 50 24.27 -6.05 -4.57
C LYS A 50 24.32 -6.48 -3.10
N LEU A 51 23.17 -6.83 -2.51
CA LEU A 51 23.03 -7.22 -1.10
C LEU A 51 22.78 -8.72 -0.95
N ILE A 52 21.87 -9.27 -1.74
CA ILE A 52 21.48 -10.66 -1.76
C ILE A 52 20.99 -11.03 -3.17
N SER A 53 21.21 -12.28 -3.61
CA SER A 53 20.59 -12.75 -4.87
C SER A 53 19.06 -12.61 -4.79
N PHE A 54 18.45 -12.05 -5.86
CA PHE A 54 17.00 -11.86 -5.92
C PHE A 54 16.26 -13.19 -5.78
N SER A 55 16.78 -14.28 -6.40
CA SER A 55 16.22 -15.63 -6.26
C SER A 55 16.30 -16.17 -4.83
N ALA A 56 17.40 -15.90 -4.12
CA ALA A 56 17.52 -16.29 -2.71
C ALA A 56 16.54 -15.52 -1.82
N LEU A 57 16.26 -14.25 -2.12
CA LEU A 57 15.22 -13.47 -1.44
C LEU A 57 13.84 -14.06 -1.74
N GLN A 58 13.53 -14.38 -3.02
CA GLN A 58 12.28 -15.04 -3.40
C GLN A 58 12.07 -16.35 -2.63
N ASP A 59 13.09 -17.22 -2.58
CA ASP A 59 13.01 -18.50 -1.87
C ASP A 59 12.81 -18.32 -0.36
N SER A 60 13.50 -17.34 0.24
CA SER A 60 13.32 -17.03 1.65
C SER A 60 11.92 -16.51 1.97
N LEU A 61 11.30 -15.76 1.06
CA LEU A 61 9.94 -15.22 1.24
C LEU A 61 8.84 -16.28 1.09
N LYS A 62 9.11 -17.39 0.37
CA LYS A 62 8.17 -18.53 0.26
C LYS A 62 7.85 -19.14 1.63
N ILE A 63 8.79 -19.11 2.59
CA ILE A 63 8.58 -19.59 3.96
C ILE A 63 7.47 -18.80 4.65
N TYR A 64 7.32 -17.53 4.29
CA TYR A 64 6.25 -16.65 4.77
C TYR A 64 5.00 -16.67 3.87
N GLY A 65 4.96 -17.52 2.84
CA GLY A 65 3.86 -17.55 1.87
C GLY A 65 3.71 -16.24 1.11
N ILE A 66 4.84 -15.56 0.85
CA ILE A 66 4.89 -14.30 0.11
C ILE A 66 5.54 -14.56 -1.26
N ASN A 67 4.85 -14.19 -2.33
CA ASN A 67 5.39 -14.23 -3.69
C ASN A 67 6.02 -12.89 -4.03
N LEU A 68 7.32 -12.88 -4.34
CA LEU A 68 8.01 -11.72 -4.89
C LEU A 68 8.11 -11.88 -6.39
N ILE A 69 7.53 -10.97 -7.17
CA ILE A 69 7.44 -11.02 -8.63
C ILE A 69 8.09 -9.78 -9.22
N LYS A 70 8.91 -9.97 -10.23
CA LYS A 70 9.48 -8.88 -11.01
C LYS A 70 8.41 -8.27 -11.90
N LEU A 71 8.28 -6.93 -11.89
CA LEU A 71 7.47 -6.20 -12.85
C LEU A 71 8.14 -6.27 -14.25
N SER A 72 7.32 -6.42 -15.27
CA SER A 72 7.75 -6.24 -16.67
C SER A 72 7.70 -4.78 -17.13
N MET A 73 7.18 -3.88 -16.29
CA MET A 73 7.08 -2.45 -16.58
C MET A 73 8.36 -1.74 -16.18
N GLU A 74 8.83 -0.89 -17.06
CA GLU A 74 9.93 0.04 -16.83
C GLU A 74 9.37 1.47 -16.82
N GLY A 75 9.99 2.36 -16.05
CA GLY A 75 9.54 3.74 -15.97
C GLY A 75 10.46 4.63 -15.14
N ASP A 76 10.08 5.88 -15.07
CA ASP A 76 10.77 6.95 -14.36
C ASP A 76 10.36 7.08 -12.88
N ALA A 77 10.60 8.28 -12.32
CA ALA A 77 10.27 8.62 -10.93
C ALA A 77 8.79 8.42 -10.55
N PHE A 78 7.88 8.30 -11.51
CA PHE A 78 6.44 8.12 -11.28
C PHE A 78 5.94 6.70 -11.57
N LEU A 79 6.86 5.75 -11.77
CA LEU A 79 6.52 4.34 -12.03
C LEU A 79 5.55 3.77 -10.99
N SER A 80 5.73 4.09 -9.70
CA SER A 80 4.82 3.63 -8.64
C SER A 80 3.37 4.05 -8.85
N ARG A 81 3.14 5.23 -9.43
CA ARG A 81 1.79 5.75 -9.74
C ARG A 81 1.25 5.12 -11.02
N SER A 82 2.09 4.96 -12.03
CA SER A 82 1.73 4.22 -13.25
C SER A 82 1.33 2.78 -12.93
N VAL A 83 2.11 2.06 -12.15
CA VAL A 83 1.82 0.67 -11.75
C VAL A 83 0.46 0.55 -11.06
N LYS A 84 0.04 1.52 -10.24
CA LYS A 84 -1.28 1.50 -9.60
C LYS A 84 -2.43 1.42 -10.61
N THR A 85 -2.30 2.10 -11.73
CA THR A 85 -3.35 2.09 -12.77
C THR A 85 -3.45 0.77 -13.53
N HIS A 86 -2.50 -0.15 -13.35
CA HIS A 86 -2.43 -1.48 -13.98
C HIS A 86 -2.65 -2.63 -12.97
N LEU A 87 -3.02 -2.33 -11.72
CA LEU A 87 -3.12 -3.34 -10.67
C LEU A 87 -4.15 -4.44 -10.96
N ASN A 88 -5.22 -4.12 -11.70
CA ASN A 88 -6.20 -5.11 -12.12
C ASN A 88 -5.61 -6.16 -13.09
N GLU A 89 -4.70 -5.73 -13.99
CA GLU A 89 -4.02 -6.62 -14.94
C GLU A 89 -2.92 -7.43 -14.27
N LEU A 90 -2.26 -6.83 -13.27
CA LEU A 90 -1.14 -7.45 -12.55
C LEU A 90 -1.60 -8.44 -11.48
N SER A 91 -2.74 -8.20 -10.86
CA SER A 91 -3.19 -9.02 -9.73
C SER A 91 -3.57 -10.44 -10.15
N PRO A 92 -3.06 -11.47 -9.47
CA PRO A 92 -3.44 -12.85 -9.72
C PRO A 92 -4.74 -13.28 -9.03
N TYR A 93 -5.48 -12.35 -8.42
CA TYR A 93 -6.63 -12.64 -7.55
C TYR A 93 -7.92 -12.09 -8.13
N GLN A 94 -9.03 -12.80 -7.90
CA GLN A 94 -10.37 -12.33 -8.23
C GLN A 94 -10.87 -11.20 -7.31
N GLU A 95 -10.48 -11.27 -6.03
CA GLU A 95 -10.67 -10.17 -5.10
C GLU A 95 -9.31 -9.76 -4.57
N THR A 96 -8.94 -8.53 -4.82
CA THR A 96 -7.62 -7.99 -4.52
C THR A 96 -7.70 -6.88 -3.49
N LEU A 97 -6.84 -6.95 -2.48
CA LEU A 97 -6.54 -5.83 -1.61
C LEU A 97 -5.16 -5.31 -1.96
N TYR A 98 -5.09 -4.10 -2.48
CA TYR A 98 -3.83 -3.37 -2.66
C TYR A 98 -3.49 -2.58 -1.40
N ILE A 99 -2.23 -2.65 -0.99
CA ILE A 99 -1.68 -1.90 0.14
C ILE A 99 -0.38 -1.23 -0.31
N ASP A 100 -0.26 0.08 -0.14
CA ASP A 100 0.99 0.81 -0.38
C ASP A 100 2.11 0.28 0.52
N SER A 101 3.34 0.28 0.03
CA SER A 101 4.52 -0.23 0.76
C SER A 101 4.83 0.56 2.05
N ASP A 102 4.35 1.79 2.16
CA ASP A 102 4.49 2.64 3.34
C ASP A 102 3.34 2.51 4.36
N MET A 103 2.48 1.51 4.18
CA MET A 103 1.44 1.17 5.16
C MET A 103 1.89 0.06 6.10
N LEU A 104 1.58 0.20 7.39
CA LEU A 104 1.95 -0.77 8.43
C LEU A 104 0.71 -1.38 9.08
N PRO A 105 0.45 -2.69 8.94
CA PRO A 105 -0.66 -3.38 9.59
C PRO A 105 -0.44 -3.46 11.11
N LEU A 106 -1.47 -3.09 11.88
CA LEU A 106 -1.49 -3.22 13.34
C LEU A 106 -2.46 -4.28 13.83
N LYS A 107 -3.47 -4.59 13.03
CA LYS A 107 -4.53 -5.57 13.34
C LYS A 107 -4.87 -6.43 12.12
N SER A 108 -5.60 -7.52 12.36
CA SER A 108 -6.15 -8.32 11.26
C SER A 108 -7.06 -7.48 10.37
N ILE A 109 -6.90 -7.64 9.07
CA ILE A 109 -7.69 -6.95 8.04
C ILE A 109 -8.76 -7.86 7.41
N SER A 110 -9.07 -9.00 8.03
CA SER A 110 -10.00 -9.99 7.46
C SER A 110 -11.38 -9.42 7.16
N SER A 111 -11.81 -8.38 7.87
CA SER A 111 -13.09 -7.69 7.67
C SER A 111 -13.11 -6.76 6.43
N VAL A 112 -11.96 -6.47 5.79
CA VAL A 112 -11.91 -5.58 4.62
C VAL A 112 -12.75 -6.10 3.46
N TRP A 113 -12.83 -7.41 3.31
CA TRP A 113 -13.58 -8.07 2.23
C TRP A 113 -15.09 -7.84 2.30
N ASN A 114 -15.64 -7.57 3.49
CA ASN A 114 -17.08 -7.31 3.67
C ASN A 114 -17.51 -6.02 2.98
N TYR A 115 -16.60 -5.11 2.68
CA TYR A 115 -16.92 -3.88 1.92
C TYR A 115 -17.23 -4.15 0.45
N LEU A 116 -16.82 -5.31 -0.09
CA LEU A 116 -17.20 -5.76 -1.42
C LEU A 116 -18.66 -6.29 -1.50
N ASP A 117 -19.32 -6.48 -0.36
CA ASP A 117 -20.76 -6.77 -0.34
C ASP A 117 -21.60 -5.53 -0.68
N GLN A 118 -21.00 -4.33 -0.62
CA GLN A 118 -21.65 -3.04 -0.88
C GLN A 118 -21.32 -2.47 -2.27
N GLY A 119 -20.40 -3.09 -2.99
CA GLY A 119 -19.96 -2.66 -4.32
C GLY A 119 -18.70 -3.38 -4.77
N ASP A 120 -18.28 -3.12 -5.99
CA ASP A 120 -17.17 -3.83 -6.62
C ASP A 120 -15.79 -3.27 -6.25
N MET A 121 -15.73 -2.11 -5.60
CA MET A 121 -14.53 -1.50 -5.05
C MET A 121 -14.83 -0.74 -3.76
N ALA A 122 -13.90 -0.82 -2.80
CA ALA A 122 -13.98 0.00 -1.59
C ALA A 122 -12.64 0.67 -1.29
N MET A 123 -12.72 1.91 -0.80
CA MET A 123 -11.57 2.77 -0.49
C MET A 123 -11.85 3.64 0.74
N VAL A 124 -10.77 4.16 1.33
CA VAL A 124 -10.84 5.18 2.40
C VAL A 124 -10.78 6.57 1.78
N ARG A 125 -11.60 7.52 2.27
CA ARG A 125 -11.47 8.93 1.90
C ARG A 125 -10.06 9.42 2.27
N ASP A 126 -9.49 10.25 1.41
CA ASP A 126 -8.25 10.96 1.75
C ASP A 126 -8.50 11.84 2.99
N ARG A 127 -7.42 12.21 3.72
CA ARG A 127 -7.52 13.17 4.83
C ARG A 127 -8.09 14.53 4.38
N LEU A 128 -7.94 14.83 3.09
CA LEU A 128 -8.58 15.94 2.40
C LEU A 128 -9.72 15.36 1.53
N PRO A 129 -10.93 15.16 2.10
CA PRO A 129 -11.93 14.23 1.59
C PRO A 129 -12.69 14.71 0.36
N THR A 130 -12.42 15.93 -0.13
CA THR A 130 -13.04 16.51 -1.32
C THR A 130 -12.01 17.08 -2.28
N LEU A 131 -12.38 17.14 -3.57
CA LEU A 131 -11.51 17.67 -4.62
C LEU A 131 -11.03 19.10 -4.32
N ALA A 132 -11.90 19.97 -3.83
CA ALA A 132 -11.55 21.36 -3.51
C ALA A 132 -10.52 21.49 -2.36
N GLN A 133 -10.35 20.47 -1.54
CA GLN A 133 -9.40 20.46 -0.44
C GLN A 133 -8.04 19.88 -0.83
N CYS A 134 -7.90 19.28 -2.03
CA CYS A 134 -6.64 18.69 -2.48
C CYS A 134 -5.53 19.74 -2.57
N ASP A 135 -4.40 19.50 -1.86
CA ASP A 135 -3.29 20.46 -1.76
C ASP A 135 -1.91 19.85 -2.10
N HIS A 136 -1.85 18.55 -2.37
CA HIS A 136 -0.61 17.80 -2.55
C HIS A 136 -0.30 17.41 -4.01
N VAL A 137 -1.13 17.88 -4.94
CA VAL A 137 -0.98 17.70 -6.39
C VAL A 137 -0.66 19.04 -7.04
N ALA A 138 -0.05 19.03 -8.22
CA ALA A 138 0.27 20.26 -8.95
C ALA A 138 -1.00 21.07 -9.23
N GLN A 139 -0.95 22.39 -9.01
CA GLN A 139 -2.10 23.29 -9.17
C GLN A 139 -2.75 23.18 -10.54
N VAL A 140 -1.96 22.98 -11.59
CA VAL A 140 -2.47 22.81 -12.96
C VAL A 140 -3.40 21.60 -13.09
N GLU A 141 -3.13 20.51 -12.38
CA GLU A 141 -3.99 19.31 -12.38
C GLU A 141 -5.23 19.52 -11.52
N ILE A 142 -5.10 20.21 -10.38
CA ILE A 142 -6.25 20.60 -9.54
C ILE A 142 -7.21 21.47 -10.34
N ASP A 143 -6.71 22.53 -10.97
CA ASP A 143 -7.52 23.47 -11.78
C ASP A 143 -8.19 22.78 -12.97
N TYR A 144 -7.47 21.85 -13.61
CA TYR A 144 -8.03 21.05 -14.70
C TYR A 144 -9.18 20.18 -14.19
N THR A 145 -9.00 19.52 -13.07
CA THR A 145 -10.01 18.60 -12.51
C THR A 145 -11.23 19.37 -11.99
N LEU A 146 -11.04 20.55 -11.36
CA LEU A 146 -12.12 21.42 -10.89
C LEU A 146 -12.95 22.05 -12.05
N LYS A 147 -12.40 22.15 -13.26
CA LYS A 147 -13.19 22.55 -14.44
C LYS A 147 -14.14 21.43 -14.92
N LEU A 148 -13.81 20.18 -14.61
CA LEU A 148 -14.58 19.01 -15.03
C LEU A 148 -15.58 18.55 -13.97
N LEU A 149 -15.24 18.71 -12.69
CA LEU A 149 -15.97 18.13 -11.56
C LEU A 149 -16.23 19.16 -10.46
N PRO A 150 -17.35 19.05 -9.73
CA PRO A 150 -17.66 19.88 -8.58
C PRO A 150 -16.59 19.76 -7.48
N GLY A 151 -16.35 20.84 -6.74
CA GLY A 151 -15.35 20.87 -5.67
C GLY A 151 -15.64 19.94 -4.49
N ASP A 152 -16.90 19.56 -4.27
CA ASP A 152 -17.33 18.60 -3.25
C ASP A 152 -17.23 17.13 -3.70
N THR A 153 -16.74 16.89 -4.94
CA THR A 153 -16.49 15.53 -5.44
C THR A 153 -15.60 14.75 -4.46
N PRO A 154 -15.99 13.51 -4.12
CA PRO A 154 -15.23 12.65 -3.23
C PRO A 154 -13.78 12.43 -3.66
N HIS A 155 -12.85 12.64 -2.75
CA HIS A 155 -11.43 12.36 -2.94
C HIS A 155 -11.01 11.17 -2.07
N PHE A 156 -10.52 10.11 -2.70
CA PHE A 156 -10.10 8.87 -2.06
C PHE A 156 -8.58 8.75 -2.05
N ASN A 157 -8.04 8.09 -1.03
CA ASN A 157 -6.63 7.76 -0.96
C ASN A 157 -6.36 6.42 -1.66
N SER A 158 -5.52 6.43 -2.69
CA SER A 158 -5.18 5.26 -3.50
C SER A 158 -4.18 4.29 -2.85
N GLY A 159 -3.73 4.57 -1.63
CA GLY A 159 -2.79 3.70 -0.90
C GLY A 159 -3.42 2.43 -0.37
N LEU A 160 -4.76 2.40 -0.25
CA LEU A 160 -5.52 1.22 0.12
C LEU A 160 -6.76 1.10 -0.76
N MET A 161 -6.85 0.00 -1.50
CA MET A 161 -7.98 -0.29 -2.39
C MET A 161 -8.31 -1.77 -2.31
N VAL A 162 -9.57 -2.11 -2.14
CA VAL A 162 -10.06 -3.49 -2.30
C VAL A 162 -11.06 -3.53 -3.44
N TRP A 163 -10.91 -4.47 -4.36
CA TRP A 163 -11.81 -4.60 -5.50
C TRP A 163 -12.03 -6.05 -5.91
N ARG A 164 -13.14 -6.28 -6.63
CA ARG A 164 -13.45 -7.52 -7.33
C ARG A 164 -13.12 -7.34 -8.81
N ASP A 165 -12.40 -8.30 -9.40
CA ASP A 165 -12.12 -8.31 -10.82
C ASP A 165 -13.39 -8.67 -11.61
N ASN A 166 -13.92 -7.68 -12.31
CA ASN A 166 -15.07 -7.80 -13.21
C ASN A 166 -15.05 -6.67 -14.25
N ASP A 167 -15.99 -6.70 -15.20
CA ASP A 167 -16.05 -5.74 -16.30
C ASP A 167 -16.11 -4.28 -15.82
N ALA A 168 -16.81 -3.99 -14.72
CA ALA A 168 -16.95 -2.64 -14.20
C ALA A 168 -15.63 -2.11 -13.62
N THR A 169 -14.91 -2.92 -12.85
CA THR A 169 -13.59 -2.54 -12.31
C THR A 169 -12.55 -2.50 -13.41
N GLN A 170 -12.59 -3.40 -14.40
CA GLN A 170 -11.68 -3.36 -15.55
C GLN A 170 -11.89 -2.06 -16.36
N SER A 171 -13.15 -1.64 -16.59
CA SER A 171 -13.44 -0.35 -17.23
C SER A 171 -12.90 0.82 -16.43
N LEU A 172 -13.09 0.82 -15.09
CA LEU A 172 -12.56 1.86 -14.22
C LEU A 172 -11.03 1.96 -14.29
N PHE A 173 -10.30 0.84 -14.20
CA PHE A 173 -8.84 0.84 -14.26
C PHE A 173 -8.33 1.32 -15.63
N LYS A 174 -8.95 0.88 -16.72
CA LYS A 174 -8.66 1.38 -18.06
C LYS A 174 -8.86 2.90 -18.15
N ARG A 175 -9.98 3.41 -17.64
CA ARG A 175 -10.24 4.87 -17.59
C ARG A 175 -9.19 5.56 -16.70
N TRP A 176 -8.80 4.97 -15.59
CA TRP A 176 -7.77 5.54 -14.71
C TRP A 176 -6.40 5.66 -15.42
N GLN A 177 -6.00 4.68 -16.21
CA GLN A 177 -4.80 4.77 -17.06
C GLN A 177 -4.91 5.94 -18.04
N GLU A 178 -6.02 6.05 -18.76
CA GLU A 178 -6.26 7.13 -19.73
C GLU A 178 -6.19 8.51 -19.05
N GLU A 179 -6.83 8.68 -17.91
CA GLU A 179 -6.79 9.92 -17.12
C GLU A 179 -5.42 10.22 -16.54
N TRP A 180 -4.67 9.19 -16.11
CA TRP A 180 -3.31 9.35 -15.61
C TRP A 180 -2.36 9.83 -16.70
N LEU A 181 -2.49 9.35 -17.93
CA LEU A 181 -1.66 9.74 -19.07
C LEU A 181 -1.74 11.24 -19.40
N VAL A 182 -2.77 11.96 -18.92
CA VAL A 182 -2.90 13.41 -19.14
C VAL A 182 -1.77 14.19 -18.46
N PHE A 183 -1.37 13.81 -17.25
CA PHE A 183 -0.34 14.50 -16.46
C PHE A 183 0.87 13.62 -16.14
N GLN A 184 0.74 12.30 -16.08
CA GLN A 184 1.77 11.31 -15.82
C GLN A 184 2.54 11.54 -14.51
N LYS A 185 1.88 12.07 -13.49
CA LYS A 185 2.50 12.40 -12.19
C LYS A 185 1.76 11.75 -11.02
N HIS A 186 0.67 12.36 -10.59
CA HIS A 186 -0.12 11.86 -9.46
C HIS A 186 -1.26 10.98 -9.96
N ASP A 187 -1.57 9.94 -9.20
CA ASP A 187 -2.57 8.95 -9.55
C ASP A 187 -3.97 9.28 -9.00
N GLN A 188 -4.06 9.99 -7.85
CA GLN A 188 -5.30 10.18 -7.13
C GLN A 188 -6.32 11.07 -7.88
N LEU A 189 -5.94 12.20 -8.46
CA LEU A 189 -6.89 13.05 -9.21
C LEU A 189 -7.30 12.40 -10.54
N ALA A 190 -6.41 11.63 -11.17
CA ALA A 190 -6.76 10.79 -12.30
C ALA A 190 -7.83 9.75 -11.92
N LEU A 191 -7.71 9.13 -10.74
CA LEU A 191 -8.71 8.20 -10.23
C LEU A 191 -10.05 8.91 -9.95
N VAL A 192 -10.04 10.11 -9.38
CA VAL A 192 -11.27 10.92 -9.17
C VAL A 192 -12.00 11.16 -10.49
N ARG A 193 -11.25 11.56 -11.55
CA ARG A 193 -11.82 11.77 -12.89
C ARG A 193 -12.37 10.47 -13.51
N ALA A 194 -11.63 9.37 -13.35
CA ALA A 194 -12.05 8.05 -13.84
C ALA A 194 -13.37 7.59 -13.16
N ILE A 195 -13.43 7.68 -11.82
CA ILE A 195 -14.64 7.33 -11.05
C ILE A 195 -15.85 8.14 -11.53
N ALA A 196 -15.67 9.45 -11.74
CA ALA A 196 -16.75 10.32 -12.19
C ALA A 196 -17.19 10.01 -13.62
N THR A 197 -16.25 9.76 -14.54
CA THR A 197 -16.52 9.44 -15.95
C THR A 197 -17.25 8.11 -16.09
N GLU A 198 -16.81 7.07 -15.39
CA GLU A 198 -17.43 5.75 -15.39
C GLU A 198 -18.70 5.70 -14.52
N LYS A 199 -19.02 6.78 -13.79
CA LYS A 199 -20.09 6.81 -12.77
C LYS A 199 -19.97 5.65 -11.78
N PHE A 200 -18.73 5.29 -11.48
CA PHE A 200 -18.42 4.13 -10.65
C PHE A 200 -18.74 4.41 -9.18
N VAL A 201 -19.38 3.46 -8.52
CA VAL A 201 -19.72 3.59 -7.09
C VAL A 201 -18.64 2.95 -6.24
N VAL A 202 -17.94 3.78 -5.46
CA VAL A 202 -16.91 3.32 -4.49
C VAL A 202 -17.55 3.19 -3.11
N SER A 203 -17.51 2.00 -2.52
CA SER A 203 -17.89 1.76 -1.12
C SER A 203 -16.89 2.43 -0.20
N GLN A 204 -17.36 3.16 0.81
CA GLN A 204 -16.49 3.89 1.70
C GLN A 204 -16.07 3.03 2.90
N MET A 205 -14.77 2.80 3.05
CA MET A 205 -14.17 2.23 4.25
C MET A 205 -13.93 3.31 5.31
N PRO A 206 -13.97 2.96 6.60
CA PRO A 206 -13.65 3.90 7.69
C PRO A 206 -12.16 4.24 7.73
N VAL A 207 -11.86 5.43 8.28
CA VAL A 207 -10.51 6.00 8.31
C VAL A 207 -9.47 5.15 9.07
N ASN A 208 -9.91 4.29 9.98
CA ASN A 208 -9.02 3.38 10.73
C ASN A 208 -8.31 2.32 9.87
N TYR A 209 -8.71 2.15 8.61
CA TYR A 209 -7.97 1.36 7.62
C TYR A 209 -6.87 2.16 6.90
N ASN A 210 -6.81 3.48 7.08
CA ASN A 210 -5.81 4.33 6.44
C ASN A 210 -5.55 5.56 7.32
N THR A 211 -4.87 5.35 8.45
CA THR A 211 -4.64 6.38 9.47
C THR A 211 -3.19 6.82 9.45
N SER A 212 -2.95 8.14 9.42
CA SER A 212 -1.61 8.69 9.59
C SER A 212 -1.06 8.41 11.00
N PRO A 213 0.23 8.08 11.18
CA PRO A 213 0.86 8.04 12.49
C PRO A 213 0.75 9.36 13.28
N ARG A 214 0.61 10.49 12.55
CA ARG A 214 0.42 11.81 13.18
C ARG A 214 -0.98 11.97 13.79
N ASP A 215 -1.98 11.32 13.21
CA ASP A 215 -3.37 11.34 13.68
C ASP A 215 -3.66 10.20 14.66
N ALA A 216 -2.86 9.12 14.61
CA ALA A 216 -2.91 7.98 15.51
C ALA A 216 -2.19 8.28 16.83
N THR A 217 -2.69 9.27 17.58
CA THR A 217 -2.13 9.59 18.90
C THR A 217 -2.40 8.47 19.90
N PRO A 218 -1.59 8.34 20.99
CA PRO A 218 -1.82 7.36 22.07
C PRO A 218 -3.22 7.42 22.68
N VAL A 219 -3.89 8.56 22.57
CA VAL A 219 -5.27 8.76 23.06
C VAL A 219 -6.29 8.21 22.05
N LEU A 220 -5.98 8.25 20.76
CA LEU A 220 -6.88 7.80 19.69
C LEU A 220 -6.69 6.32 19.34
N LEU A 221 -5.46 5.79 19.42
CA LEU A 221 -5.14 4.39 19.12
C LEU A 221 -5.97 3.39 19.95
N PRO A 222 -6.18 3.55 21.27
CA PRO A 222 -7.02 2.65 22.04
C PRO A 222 -8.52 2.80 21.77
N LYS A 223 -8.96 4.00 21.36
CA LYS A 223 -10.37 4.29 21.11
C LYS A 223 -10.82 4.00 19.70
N ASN A 224 -9.93 4.27 18.74
CA ASN A 224 -10.16 4.00 17.32
C ASN A 224 -9.27 2.81 16.96
N GLU A 225 -9.84 1.63 16.85
CA GLU A 225 -9.15 0.42 16.43
C GLU A 225 -8.45 0.63 15.08
N VAL A 226 -7.23 1.15 15.08
CA VAL A 226 -6.44 1.37 13.87
C VAL A 226 -6.00 0.03 13.32
N TYR A 227 -6.37 -0.26 12.07
CA TYR A 227 -6.00 -1.48 11.36
C TYR A 227 -4.69 -1.30 10.59
N LEU A 228 -4.54 -0.16 9.89
CA LEU A 228 -3.38 0.15 9.07
C LEU A 228 -2.94 1.59 9.35
N LEU A 229 -1.64 1.77 9.64
CA LEU A 229 -0.99 3.08 9.64
C LEU A 229 -0.45 3.35 8.25
N HIS A 230 -0.60 4.57 7.74
CA HIS A 230 -0.09 5.01 6.45
C HIS A 230 0.93 6.13 6.62
N CYS A 231 2.21 5.83 6.38
CA CYS A 231 3.36 6.71 6.54
C CYS A 231 3.68 7.45 5.23
N TRP A 232 2.73 8.21 4.70
CA TRP A 232 2.89 8.93 3.43
C TRP A 232 3.89 10.10 3.50
N GLY A 233 4.13 10.75 2.35
CA GLY A 233 4.89 12.01 2.30
C GLY A 233 6.37 11.85 2.56
N GLY A 234 6.99 10.75 2.09
CA GLY A 234 8.42 10.52 2.18
C GLY A 234 8.89 9.92 3.51
N GLN A 235 7.98 9.52 4.42
CA GLN A 235 8.33 8.97 5.73
C GLN A 235 9.11 7.65 5.65
N VAL A 236 9.04 6.92 4.52
CA VAL A 236 9.93 5.76 4.28
C VAL A 236 11.36 6.22 4.04
N ALA A 237 11.55 7.20 3.17
CA ALA A 237 12.87 7.71 2.82
C ALA A 237 13.55 8.45 3.99
N SER A 238 12.78 9.14 4.85
CA SER A 238 13.29 9.80 6.05
C SER A 238 13.65 8.84 7.19
N GLY A 239 13.16 7.57 7.15
CA GLY A 239 13.32 6.59 8.22
C GLY A 239 12.22 6.62 9.29
N ASP A 240 11.26 7.52 9.20
CA ASP A 240 10.14 7.61 10.15
C ASP A 240 9.28 6.33 10.12
N TYR A 241 9.03 5.76 8.93
CA TYR A 241 8.37 4.46 8.79
C TYR A 241 9.07 3.36 9.58
N LEU A 242 10.41 3.27 9.49
CA LEU A 242 11.18 2.26 10.20
C LEU A 242 11.07 2.45 11.71
N THR A 243 11.07 3.70 12.18
CA THR A 243 10.89 4.02 13.61
C THR A 243 9.53 3.54 14.11
N VAL A 244 8.47 3.80 13.36
CA VAL A 244 7.11 3.30 13.68
C VAL A 244 7.07 1.78 13.63
N ALA A 245 7.66 1.16 12.61
CA ALA A 245 7.71 -0.29 12.47
C ALA A 245 8.47 -0.97 13.62
N LEU A 246 9.56 -0.38 14.11
CA LEU A 246 10.30 -0.86 15.28
C LEU A 246 9.46 -0.80 16.55
N GLN A 247 8.59 0.19 16.68
CA GLN A 247 7.68 0.30 17.83
C GLN A 247 6.63 -0.82 17.87
N PHE A 248 6.05 -1.17 16.73
CA PHE A 248 4.93 -2.12 16.68
C PHE A 248 5.35 -3.54 16.30
N HIS A 249 6.39 -3.70 15.46
CA HIS A 249 6.83 -4.98 14.91
C HIS A 249 8.35 -5.17 14.94
N PRO A 250 9.04 -5.02 16.10
CA PRO A 250 10.49 -5.07 16.18
C PRO A 250 11.08 -6.40 15.67
N LYS A 251 10.39 -7.52 15.91
CA LYS A 251 10.82 -8.85 15.42
C LYS A 251 10.74 -8.94 13.90
N VAL A 252 9.70 -8.37 13.29
CA VAL A 252 9.54 -8.35 11.83
C VAL A 252 10.64 -7.51 11.19
N VAL A 253 10.94 -6.35 11.75
CA VAL A 253 12.04 -5.50 11.28
C VAL A 253 13.38 -6.25 11.33
N ALA A 254 13.66 -6.98 12.42
CA ALA A 254 14.88 -7.78 12.53
C ALA A 254 14.94 -8.90 11.46
N ILE A 255 13.82 -9.58 11.21
CA ILE A 255 13.70 -10.59 10.14
C ILE A 255 14.03 -9.97 8.79
N VAL A 256 13.40 -8.84 8.43
CA VAL A 256 13.59 -8.20 7.12
C VAL A 256 15.03 -7.71 6.95
N LYS A 257 15.63 -7.12 7.98
CA LYS A 257 17.05 -6.73 7.94
C LYS A 257 17.98 -7.92 7.72
N ALA A 258 17.69 -9.06 8.33
CA ALA A 258 18.44 -10.30 8.09
C ALA A 258 18.24 -10.82 6.67
N LEU A 259 17.00 -10.83 6.16
CA LEU A 259 16.70 -11.23 4.78
C LEU A 259 17.41 -10.37 3.73
N LEU A 260 17.55 -9.07 3.98
CA LEU A 260 18.27 -8.15 3.11
C LEU A 260 19.79 -8.09 3.35
N GLY A 261 20.34 -9.00 4.17
CA GLY A 261 21.78 -9.06 4.47
C GLY A 261 22.32 -7.86 5.26
N LYS A 262 21.44 -7.04 5.84
CA LYS A 262 21.81 -5.86 6.64
C LYS A 262 22.24 -6.21 8.07
N ILE A 263 21.98 -7.44 8.51
CA ILE A 263 22.43 -8.03 9.78
C ILE A 263 22.88 -9.45 9.50
N SER A 264 24.06 -9.83 10.01
CA SER A 264 24.54 -11.22 9.88
C SER A 264 23.61 -12.20 10.59
N PRO A 265 23.31 -13.37 10.01
CA PRO A 265 22.39 -14.37 10.58
C PRO A 265 22.80 -14.94 11.96
N GLY A 266 23.97 -14.59 12.48
CA GLY A 266 24.52 -15.09 13.75
C GLY A 266 24.44 -14.13 14.94
N ILE A 267 23.89 -12.92 14.77
CA ILE A 267 23.62 -12.06 15.92
C ILE A 267 22.33 -12.57 16.55
N SER A 268 22.47 -13.41 17.58
CA SER A 268 21.38 -13.69 18.51
C SER A 268 20.70 -12.38 18.84
N ILE A 269 19.42 -12.27 18.51
CA ILE A 269 18.59 -11.19 19.03
C ILE A 269 18.69 -11.36 20.53
N VAL A 270 19.56 -10.56 21.17
CA VAL A 270 19.63 -10.45 22.61
C VAL A 270 18.19 -10.18 23.00
N LYS A 271 17.63 -11.05 23.83
CA LYS A 271 16.36 -10.84 24.51
C LYS A 271 16.53 -9.64 25.45
N GLU A 272 16.57 -8.44 24.89
CA GLU A 272 16.10 -7.29 25.62
C GLU A 272 14.60 -7.45 25.62
N GLU A 273 14.09 -7.94 26.72
CA GLU A 273 12.70 -7.78 27.14
C GLU A 273 12.46 -6.26 27.15
N TYR A 274 12.06 -5.72 26.00
CA TYR A 274 11.38 -4.44 26.02
C TYR A 274 10.07 -4.71 26.75
N GLN A 275 10.09 -4.46 28.05
CA GLN A 275 8.86 -4.25 28.80
C GLN A 275 8.12 -3.15 28.07
N ILE A 276 7.13 -3.55 27.32
CA ILE A 276 6.09 -2.65 26.84
C ILE A 276 5.47 -2.12 28.12
N ASN A 277 5.95 -0.96 28.54
CA ASN A 277 5.27 -0.18 29.56
C ASN A 277 3.84 -0.02 29.05
N SER A 278 2.89 -0.64 29.74
CA SER A 278 1.45 -0.58 29.55
C SER A 278 0.92 0.84 29.85
N LYS A 279 1.48 1.85 29.20
CA LYS A 279 1.08 3.26 29.25
C LYS A 279 0.79 3.75 27.83
N PHE A 280 0.01 2.97 27.07
CA PHE A 280 -0.64 3.45 25.85
C PHE A 280 -2.10 3.02 25.86
#